data_142a735eceaee39c58db45141dc063cc
#
_entry.id   142a735eceaee39c58db45141dc063cc
#
_cell.length_a   1.000
_cell.length_b   1.000
_cell.length_c   1.000
_cell.angle_alpha   90.00
_cell.angle_beta   90.00
_cell.angle_gamma   90.00
#
_symmetry.space_group_name_H-M   'P 1'
#
loop_
_entity.id
_entity.type
_entity.pdbx_description
1 polymer ?
#
loop_
_entity_poly.entity_id
_entity_poly.type
_entity_poly.pdbx_seq_one_letter_code
_entity_poly.pdbx_strand_id
1 'polypeptide(L)'
;MRILILGAGGTGGYFGGRLAQAGIDVTFLVRPARAAQLQRDGLVIRSPLGDARIAVAHVTADALPALARERPFDLVILSCKAYDLDGSIDAIAPAVGADTTVMPILNGLRHYAALDARFGRDAVLGGLCFISATKADDGAIMHLDKPARITFGERDGNGASPRVTAFAAACEAAGIAHVASGDIAQEQWIKYTFLATLAAGTCLMRSDIGSIVACDGGDAFMRALYDECLAAAAHEGQPIPPKAQDIALTALTQPGSTIKASMLRDLEAGQRVEAAHIVGDMLERARLAGHAAPLLQAAYCHLQAYETQRAG
;
A
#
# COMPACT_ATOMS: atom_id res chain seq x y z
N MET A 1 2.51 6.91 22.10
CA MET A 1 1.61 6.83 20.91
C MET A 1 0.88 5.51 20.95
N ARG A 2 -0.44 5.53 20.86
CA ARG A 2 -1.30 4.35 20.79
C ARG A 2 -1.81 4.17 19.36
N ILE A 3 -1.56 3.02 18.75
CA ILE A 3 -1.77 2.78 17.33
C ILE A 3 -2.82 1.70 17.11
N LEU A 4 -3.83 1.97 16.30
CA LEU A 4 -4.73 0.97 15.75
C LEU A 4 -4.28 0.59 14.35
N ILE A 5 -4.16 -0.68 14.04
CA ILE A 5 -3.84 -1.16 12.70
C ILE A 5 -5.01 -1.97 12.15
N LEU A 6 -5.58 -1.50 11.05
CA LEU A 6 -6.62 -2.23 10.38
C LEU A 6 -6.00 -3.38 9.57
N GLY A 7 -6.27 -4.59 10.04
CA GLY A 7 -5.79 -5.81 9.41
C GLY A 7 -4.42 -6.27 9.90
N ALA A 8 -4.30 -7.58 10.13
CA ALA A 8 -3.04 -8.29 10.39
C ALA A 8 -2.68 -9.17 9.18
N GLY A 9 -2.72 -8.56 7.99
CA GLY A 9 -2.28 -9.14 6.72
C GLY A 9 -0.80 -8.86 6.45
N GLY A 10 -0.33 -9.06 5.21
CA GLY A 10 1.10 -8.91 4.84
C GLY A 10 1.71 -7.60 5.34
N THR A 11 1.21 -6.48 4.87
CA THR A 11 1.75 -5.13 5.18
C THR A 11 1.46 -4.70 6.62
N GLY A 12 0.18 -4.70 7.02
CA GLY A 12 -0.20 -4.26 8.37
C GLY A 12 0.34 -5.19 9.46
N GLY A 13 0.33 -6.50 9.21
CA GLY A 13 0.91 -7.49 10.13
C GLY A 13 2.41 -7.34 10.28
N TYR A 14 3.13 -7.02 9.20
CA TYR A 14 4.57 -6.80 9.28
C TYR A 14 4.92 -5.54 10.09
N PHE A 15 4.48 -4.37 9.63
CA PHE A 15 4.84 -3.11 10.29
C PHE A 15 4.27 -3.02 11.70
N GLY A 16 3.01 -3.39 11.89
CA GLY A 16 2.39 -3.42 13.21
C GLY A 16 3.03 -4.43 14.16
N GLY A 17 3.42 -5.59 13.64
CA GLY A 17 4.15 -6.59 14.41
C GLY A 17 5.50 -6.10 14.88
N ARG A 18 6.28 -5.41 14.02
CA ARG A 18 7.57 -4.83 14.41
C ARG A 18 7.41 -3.72 15.45
N LEU A 19 6.39 -2.86 15.31
CA LEU A 19 6.06 -1.86 16.32
C LEU A 19 5.69 -2.52 17.68
N ALA A 20 4.81 -3.52 17.65
CA ALA A 20 4.42 -4.26 18.86
C ALA A 20 5.61 -5.01 19.50
N GLN A 21 6.51 -5.59 18.69
CA GLN A 21 7.74 -6.25 19.15
C GLN A 21 8.66 -5.29 19.92
N ALA A 22 8.68 -4.02 19.52
CA ALA A 22 9.45 -2.96 20.18
C ALA A 22 8.73 -2.35 21.40
N GLY A 23 7.57 -2.88 21.81
CA GLY A 23 6.82 -2.40 22.97
C GLY A 23 5.94 -1.18 22.71
N ILE A 24 5.74 -0.79 21.45
CA ILE A 24 4.78 0.26 21.09
C ILE A 24 3.35 -0.26 21.34
N ASP A 25 2.48 0.58 21.87
CA ASP A 25 1.07 0.25 22.14
C ASP A 25 0.29 0.10 20.83
N VAL A 26 0.29 -1.11 20.29
CA VAL A 26 -0.38 -1.48 19.02
C VAL A 26 -1.55 -2.39 19.30
N THR A 27 -2.71 -2.07 18.74
CA THR A 27 -3.89 -2.94 18.70
C THR A 27 -4.25 -3.23 17.25
N PHE A 28 -4.49 -4.49 16.91
CA PHE A 28 -4.94 -4.89 15.56
C PHE A 28 -6.47 -4.98 15.52
N LEU A 29 -7.11 -4.23 14.62
CA LEU A 29 -8.51 -4.43 14.28
C LEU A 29 -8.61 -5.53 13.23
N VAL A 30 -9.22 -6.65 13.58
CA VAL A 30 -9.25 -7.84 12.72
C VAL A 30 -10.63 -8.49 12.70
N ARG A 31 -10.90 -9.28 11.66
CA ARG A 31 -12.10 -10.13 11.57
C ARG A 31 -12.05 -11.26 12.61
N PRO A 32 -13.20 -11.79 13.09
CA PRO A 32 -13.24 -12.78 14.18
C PRO A 32 -12.35 -14.01 13.97
N ALA A 33 -12.28 -14.57 12.76
CA ALA A 33 -11.43 -15.71 12.47
C ALA A 33 -9.92 -15.40 12.68
N ARG A 34 -9.48 -14.17 12.31
CA ARG A 34 -8.11 -13.74 12.53
C ARG A 34 -7.84 -13.43 14.01
N ALA A 35 -8.82 -12.89 14.72
CA ALA A 35 -8.73 -12.68 16.19
C ALA A 35 -8.49 -14.01 16.91
N ALA A 36 -9.30 -15.04 16.62
CA ALA A 36 -9.12 -16.37 17.19
C ALA A 36 -7.75 -16.99 16.88
N GLN A 37 -7.24 -16.76 15.66
CA GLN A 37 -5.90 -17.23 15.29
C GLN A 37 -4.80 -16.48 16.05
N LEU A 38 -4.87 -15.13 16.14
CA LEU A 38 -3.91 -14.33 16.91
C LEU A 38 -3.92 -14.68 18.40
N GLN A 39 -5.09 -14.96 18.96
CA GLN A 39 -5.24 -15.39 20.36
C GLN A 39 -4.54 -16.73 20.62
N ARG A 40 -4.63 -17.67 19.69
CA ARG A 40 -4.07 -19.01 19.83
C ARG A 40 -2.57 -19.04 19.54
N ASP A 41 -2.15 -18.41 18.43
CA ASP A 41 -0.82 -18.62 17.85
C ASP A 41 0.10 -17.39 18.01
N GLY A 42 -0.47 -16.22 18.39
CA GLY A 42 0.21 -14.94 18.29
C GLY A 42 0.35 -14.49 16.82
N LEU A 43 1.02 -13.37 16.62
CA LEU A 43 1.42 -12.88 15.31
C LEU A 43 2.80 -13.47 14.97
N VAL A 44 2.87 -14.29 13.93
CA VAL A 44 4.11 -14.88 13.44
C VAL A 44 4.59 -14.10 12.23
N ILE A 45 5.86 -13.67 12.23
CA ILE A 45 6.55 -13.04 11.10
C ILE A 45 7.72 -13.93 10.72
N ARG A 46 7.81 -14.29 9.43
CA ARG A 46 8.98 -14.93 8.81
C ARG A 46 9.62 -13.95 7.86
N SER A 47 10.88 -13.58 8.11
CA SER A 47 11.50 -12.43 7.45
C SER A 47 13.01 -12.59 7.33
N PRO A 48 13.62 -12.22 6.20
CA PRO A 48 15.07 -12.12 6.07
C PRO A 48 15.72 -11.09 7.01
N LEU A 49 14.90 -10.23 7.65
CA LEU A 49 15.32 -9.29 8.69
C LEU A 49 15.07 -9.82 10.11
N GLY A 50 14.88 -11.13 10.25
CA GLY A 50 14.64 -11.83 11.52
C GLY A 50 13.19 -12.26 11.70
N ASP A 51 13.01 -13.50 12.11
CA ASP A 51 11.71 -14.07 12.46
C ASP A 51 11.22 -13.54 13.81
N ALA A 52 9.89 -13.52 14.01
CA ALA A 52 9.29 -13.15 15.27
C ALA A 52 7.98 -13.91 15.52
N ARG A 53 7.71 -14.17 16.81
CA ARG A 53 6.39 -14.58 17.29
C ARG A 53 6.01 -13.67 18.46
N ILE A 54 4.90 -12.95 18.34
CA ILE A 54 4.55 -11.85 19.22
C ILE A 54 3.12 -12.04 19.70
N ALA A 55 2.90 -12.00 21.01
CA ALA A 55 1.55 -11.82 21.56
C ALA A 55 1.13 -10.36 21.26
N VAL A 56 0.04 -10.18 20.54
CA VAL A 56 -0.43 -8.85 20.14
C VAL A 56 -1.84 -8.58 20.63
N ALA A 57 -2.10 -7.34 21.07
CA ALA A 57 -3.44 -6.88 21.33
C ALA A 57 -4.25 -6.83 20.04
N HIS A 58 -5.49 -7.30 20.10
CA HIS A 58 -6.39 -7.28 18.94
C HIS A 58 -7.83 -7.07 19.39
N VAL A 59 -8.64 -6.56 18.47
CA VAL A 59 -10.04 -6.24 18.70
C VAL A 59 -10.84 -6.56 17.42
N THR A 60 -12.10 -6.91 17.59
CA THR A 60 -13.07 -7.03 16.49
C THR A 60 -13.92 -5.77 16.38
N ALA A 61 -14.60 -5.56 15.25
CA ALA A 61 -15.33 -4.32 14.98
C ALA A 61 -16.43 -4.02 16.01
N ASP A 62 -17.07 -5.05 16.54
CA ASP A 62 -18.12 -4.94 17.58
C ASP A 62 -17.59 -4.43 18.92
N ALA A 63 -16.37 -4.78 19.29
CA ALA A 63 -15.74 -4.36 20.55
C ALA A 63 -14.96 -3.04 20.44
N LEU A 64 -14.60 -2.60 19.22
CA LEU A 64 -13.80 -1.39 18.99
C LEU A 64 -14.40 -0.11 19.60
N PRO A 65 -15.73 0.16 19.49
CA PRO A 65 -16.29 1.40 20.03
C PRO A 65 -16.13 1.55 21.56
N ALA A 66 -16.20 0.47 22.30
CA ALA A 66 -15.97 0.47 23.75
C ALA A 66 -14.50 0.75 24.06
N LEU A 67 -13.59 0.04 23.39
CA LEU A 67 -12.15 0.18 23.56
C LEU A 67 -11.64 1.60 23.23
N ALA A 68 -12.17 2.19 22.15
CA ALA A 68 -11.78 3.54 21.72
C ALA A 68 -12.31 4.64 22.64
N ARG A 69 -13.50 4.45 23.25
CA ARG A 69 -14.05 5.39 24.26
C ARG A 69 -13.27 5.34 25.59
N GLU A 70 -12.85 4.16 26.00
CA GLU A 70 -12.06 4.01 27.22
C GLU A 70 -10.71 4.71 27.09
N ARG A 71 -10.05 4.51 25.96
CA ARG A 71 -8.75 5.10 25.68
C ARG A 71 -8.60 5.36 24.17
N PRO A 72 -8.65 6.62 23.72
CA PRO A 72 -8.52 6.98 22.29
C PRO A 72 -7.22 6.53 21.65
N PHE A 73 -7.23 6.34 20.34
CA PHE A 73 -6.05 6.07 19.54
C PHE A 73 -5.47 7.38 19.00
N ASP A 74 -4.14 7.48 18.99
CA ASP A 74 -3.42 8.62 18.39
C ASP A 74 -3.33 8.46 16.87
N LEU A 75 -3.15 7.21 16.40
CA LEU A 75 -2.93 6.89 15.00
C LEU A 75 -3.72 5.63 14.60
N VAL A 76 -4.41 5.72 13.46
CA VAL A 76 -5.05 4.58 12.79
C VAL A 76 -4.35 4.33 11.47
N ILE A 77 -3.73 3.16 11.30
CA ILE A 77 -3.06 2.77 10.04
C ILE A 77 -3.97 1.84 9.25
N LEU A 78 -4.26 2.22 7.98
CA LEU A 78 -5.02 1.39 7.05
C LEU A 78 -4.07 0.64 6.13
N SER A 79 -4.23 -0.69 6.08
CA SER A 79 -3.46 -1.58 5.19
C SER A 79 -4.34 -2.58 4.46
N CYS A 80 -5.60 -2.22 4.23
CA CYS A 80 -6.55 -3.06 3.49
C CYS A 80 -6.23 -3.10 1.99
N LYS A 81 -6.81 -4.06 1.29
CA LYS A 81 -6.90 -4.01 -0.16
C LYS A 81 -7.93 -2.96 -0.58
N ALA A 82 -7.70 -2.27 -1.70
CA ALA A 82 -8.53 -1.15 -2.15
C ALA A 82 -10.01 -1.50 -2.34
N TYR A 83 -10.31 -2.74 -2.69
CA TYR A 83 -11.68 -3.21 -2.85
C TYR A 83 -12.44 -3.44 -1.52
N ASP A 84 -11.74 -3.40 -0.39
CA ASP A 84 -12.30 -3.46 0.96
C ASP A 84 -12.36 -2.06 1.62
N LEU A 85 -12.06 -0.97 0.88
CA LEU A 85 -11.85 0.36 1.43
C LEU A 85 -13.07 0.90 2.18
N ASP A 86 -14.26 0.86 1.57
CA ASP A 86 -15.48 1.41 2.18
C ASP A 86 -15.82 0.73 3.51
N GLY A 87 -15.83 -0.60 3.51
CA GLY A 87 -16.03 -1.37 4.75
C GLY A 87 -14.91 -1.18 5.78
N SER A 88 -13.69 -0.86 5.32
CA SER A 88 -12.55 -0.55 6.18
C SER A 88 -12.69 0.82 6.84
N ILE A 89 -13.17 1.83 6.10
CA ILE A 89 -13.48 3.17 6.60
C ILE A 89 -14.56 3.08 7.68
N ASP A 90 -15.64 2.34 7.42
CA ASP A 90 -16.71 2.14 8.40
C ASP A 90 -16.22 1.43 9.65
N ALA A 91 -15.37 0.41 9.49
CA ALA A 91 -14.84 -0.36 10.60
C ALA A 91 -13.93 0.46 11.55
N ILE A 92 -13.14 1.41 11.02
CA ILE A 92 -12.27 2.25 11.84
C ILE A 92 -12.97 3.50 12.38
N ALA A 93 -14.08 3.93 11.80
CA ALA A 93 -14.74 5.19 12.15
C ALA A 93 -14.99 5.36 13.68
N PRO A 94 -15.36 4.30 14.44
CA PRO A 94 -15.52 4.43 15.89
C PRO A 94 -14.23 4.74 16.65
N ALA A 95 -13.05 4.52 16.04
CA ALA A 95 -11.75 4.79 16.66
C ALA A 95 -11.16 6.16 16.25
N VAL A 96 -11.81 6.88 15.34
CA VAL A 96 -11.32 8.17 14.83
C VAL A 96 -12.05 9.30 15.55
N GLY A 97 -11.40 9.90 16.53
CA GLY A 97 -11.84 11.12 17.23
C GLY A 97 -11.19 12.37 16.69
N ALA A 98 -11.42 13.51 17.34
CA ALA A 98 -10.93 14.82 16.91
C ALA A 98 -9.39 14.89 16.77
N ASP A 99 -8.66 14.21 17.65
CA ASP A 99 -7.20 14.23 17.69
C ASP A 99 -6.57 12.97 17.04
N THR A 100 -7.39 12.07 16.48
CA THR A 100 -6.90 10.84 15.88
C THR A 100 -6.43 11.07 14.46
N THR A 101 -5.22 10.67 14.17
CA THR A 101 -4.66 10.67 12.81
C THR A 101 -5.02 9.39 12.07
N VAL A 102 -5.37 9.50 10.79
CA VAL A 102 -5.59 8.36 9.88
C VAL A 102 -4.46 8.33 8.86
N MET A 103 -3.77 7.21 8.73
CA MET A 103 -2.66 7.06 7.78
C MET A 103 -2.86 5.82 6.89
N PRO A 104 -3.22 5.99 5.62
CA PRO A 104 -3.26 4.88 4.67
C PRO A 104 -1.85 4.50 4.23
N ILE A 105 -1.59 3.20 4.11
CA ILE A 105 -0.38 2.66 3.47
C ILE A 105 -0.76 1.74 2.30
N LEU A 106 -1.88 2.05 1.66
CA LEU A 106 -2.39 1.38 0.48
C LEU A 106 -1.57 1.74 -0.77
N ASN A 107 -1.66 0.90 -1.77
CA ASN A 107 -1.15 1.22 -3.10
C ASN A 107 -2.12 2.14 -3.85
N GLY A 108 -1.61 2.99 -4.75
CA GLY A 108 -2.41 3.99 -5.48
C GLY A 108 -2.75 5.22 -4.63
N LEU A 109 -3.63 6.08 -5.16
CA LEU A 109 -3.97 7.36 -4.54
C LEU A 109 -5.49 7.59 -4.36
N ARG A 110 -6.33 6.80 -5.02
CA ARG A 110 -7.78 7.00 -5.07
C ARG A 110 -8.45 6.97 -3.69
N HIS A 111 -7.86 6.27 -2.73
CA HIS A 111 -8.39 6.14 -1.36
C HIS A 111 -8.42 7.46 -0.60
N TYR A 112 -7.58 8.45 -0.94
CA TYR A 112 -7.55 9.73 -0.25
C TYR A 112 -8.86 10.50 -0.35
N ALA A 113 -9.52 10.49 -1.50
CA ALA A 113 -10.82 11.17 -1.68
C ALA A 113 -11.88 10.64 -0.71
N ALA A 114 -11.95 9.31 -0.53
CA ALA A 114 -12.89 8.68 0.39
C ALA A 114 -12.55 8.95 1.87
N LEU A 115 -11.27 8.92 2.22
CA LEU A 115 -10.79 9.22 3.58
C LEU A 115 -11.03 10.68 3.94
N ASP A 116 -10.74 11.61 3.03
CA ASP A 116 -10.97 13.05 3.22
C ASP A 116 -12.44 13.38 3.38
N ALA A 117 -13.30 12.76 2.57
CA ALA A 117 -14.77 12.92 2.67
C ALA A 117 -15.31 12.43 4.02
N ARG A 118 -14.72 11.39 4.60
CA ARG A 118 -15.20 10.75 5.84
C ARG A 118 -14.63 11.36 7.11
N PHE A 119 -13.35 11.71 7.11
CA PHE A 119 -12.62 12.13 8.32
C PHE A 119 -12.11 13.57 8.28
N GLY A 120 -12.18 14.22 7.12
CA GLY A 120 -11.55 15.53 6.89
C GLY A 120 -10.07 15.37 6.47
N ARG A 121 -9.63 16.27 5.57
CA ARG A 121 -8.27 16.25 5.01
C ARG A 121 -7.19 16.34 6.08
N ASP A 122 -7.41 17.15 7.11
CA ASP A 122 -6.44 17.42 8.17
C ASP A 122 -6.22 16.23 9.10
N ALA A 123 -7.19 15.33 9.20
CA ALA A 123 -7.04 14.08 9.96
C ALA A 123 -6.19 13.04 9.22
N VAL A 124 -6.01 13.20 7.89
CA VAL A 124 -5.40 12.17 7.03
C VAL A 124 -3.97 12.52 6.66
N LEU A 125 -2.99 11.77 7.18
CA LEU A 125 -1.59 11.82 6.74
C LEU A 125 -1.40 11.15 5.38
N GLY A 126 -0.40 11.61 4.65
CA GLY A 126 0.16 10.85 3.55
C GLY A 126 0.98 9.67 4.05
N GLY A 127 0.82 8.50 3.41
CA GLY A 127 1.58 7.32 3.76
C GLY A 127 1.77 6.41 2.55
N LEU A 128 2.89 5.72 2.52
CA LEU A 128 3.20 4.65 1.56
C LEU A 128 4.22 3.69 2.17
N CYS A 129 4.34 2.50 1.62
CA CYS A 129 5.38 1.56 2.03
C CYS A 129 5.99 0.83 0.84
N PHE A 130 7.25 0.45 0.97
CA PHE A 130 7.93 -0.49 0.08
C PHE A 130 8.19 -1.76 0.85
N ILE A 131 7.46 -2.81 0.54
CA ILE A 131 7.59 -4.13 1.14
C ILE A 131 6.98 -5.18 0.20
N SER A 132 7.59 -6.34 0.11
CA SER A 132 7.01 -7.54 -0.48
C SER A 132 6.61 -8.48 0.66
N ALA A 133 5.34 -8.45 1.05
CA ALA A 133 4.85 -9.29 2.15
C ALA A 133 3.46 -9.84 1.84
N THR A 134 3.23 -11.07 2.29
CA THR A 134 1.94 -11.75 2.17
C THR A 134 1.59 -12.48 3.48
N LYS A 135 0.33 -12.83 3.65
CA LYS A 135 -0.11 -13.70 4.73
C LYS A 135 -0.25 -15.12 4.17
N ALA A 136 0.49 -16.05 4.72
CA ALA A 136 0.40 -17.47 4.38
C ALA A 136 -0.91 -18.11 4.94
N ASP A 137 -1.24 -19.30 4.49
CA ASP A 137 -2.45 -20.03 4.92
C ASP A 137 -2.46 -20.35 6.41
N ASP A 138 -1.27 -20.63 6.99
CA ASP A 138 -1.09 -20.80 8.44
C ASP A 138 -1.21 -19.50 9.23
N GLY A 139 -1.40 -18.36 8.54
CA GLY A 139 -1.54 -17.03 9.13
C GLY A 139 -0.23 -16.32 9.43
N ALA A 140 0.93 -16.93 9.14
CA ALA A 140 2.21 -16.26 9.26
C ALA A 140 2.36 -15.13 8.23
N ILE A 141 2.99 -14.05 8.63
CA ILE A 141 3.38 -12.96 7.72
C ILE A 141 4.71 -13.34 7.08
N MET A 142 4.69 -13.55 5.79
CA MET A 142 5.87 -13.85 4.98
C MET A 142 6.40 -12.55 4.39
N HIS A 143 7.56 -12.08 4.84
CA HIS A 143 8.31 -10.99 4.23
C HIS A 143 9.29 -11.60 3.24
N LEU A 144 9.08 -11.34 1.95
CA LEU A 144 9.71 -12.09 0.86
C LEU A 144 11.06 -11.52 0.43
N ASP A 145 11.26 -10.18 0.56
CA ASP A 145 12.46 -9.46 0.14
C ASP A 145 12.99 -8.60 1.28
N LYS A 146 14.28 -8.19 1.21
CA LYS A 146 14.91 -7.35 2.23
C LYS A 146 14.30 -5.94 2.40
N PRO A 147 13.85 -5.23 1.34
CA PRO A 147 13.27 -3.90 1.53
C PRO A 147 11.99 -3.96 2.38
N ALA A 148 11.99 -3.23 3.50
CA ALA A 148 10.81 -2.96 4.31
C ALA A 148 10.91 -1.53 4.82
N ARG A 149 10.32 -0.57 4.10
CA ARG A 149 10.37 0.86 4.43
C ARG A 149 8.97 1.47 4.39
N ILE A 150 8.70 2.35 5.33
CA ILE A 150 7.50 3.19 5.36
C ILE A 150 7.90 4.65 5.15
N THR A 151 7.15 5.38 4.32
CA THR A 151 7.32 6.82 4.12
C THR A 151 6.00 7.50 4.46
N PHE A 152 6.05 8.58 5.19
CA PHE A 152 4.86 9.31 5.63
C PHE A 152 5.17 10.79 5.83
N GLY A 153 4.12 11.63 5.84
CA GLY A 153 4.28 13.06 6.03
C GLY A 153 2.94 13.79 5.96
N GLU A 154 2.99 15.07 6.31
CA GLU A 154 1.85 15.95 6.13
C GLU A 154 1.59 16.21 4.64
N ARG A 155 0.32 16.28 4.28
CA ARG A 155 -0.11 16.49 2.89
C ARG A 155 -0.09 17.97 2.47
N ASP A 156 0.29 18.87 3.39
CA ASP A 156 0.51 20.30 3.18
C ASP A 156 1.99 20.68 3.11
N GLY A 157 2.90 19.68 3.21
CA GLY A 157 4.34 19.91 3.14
C GLY A 157 5.01 20.21 4.49
N ASN A 158 4.28 20.17 5.61
CA ASN A 158 4.89 20.35 6.95
C ASN A 158 5.55 19.05 7.43
N GLY A 159 6.80 18.84 7.07
CA GLY A 159 7.56 17.61 7.38
C GLY A 159 7.88 17.36 8.86
N ALA A 160 7.61 18.31 9.77
CA ALA A 160 8.02 18.25 11.17
C ALA A 160 6.86 18.40 12.17
N SER A 161 5.65 18.05 11.78
CA SER A 161 4.50 18.11 12.71
C SER A 161 4.67 17.17 13.91
N PRO A 162 4.04 17.46 15.06
CA PRO A 162 4.14 16.60 16.25
C PRO A 162 3.75 15.14 15.99
N ARG A 163 2.72 14.87 15.19
CA ARG A 163 2.26 13.51 14.88
C ARG A 163 3.23 12.76 13.96
N VAL A 164 3.85 13.46 12.99
CA VAL A 164 4.90 12.89 12.13
C VAL A 164 6.13 12.55 12.96
N THR A 165 6.58 13.46 13.81
CA THR A 165 7.73 13.24 14.71
C THR A 165 7.49 12.10 15.68
N ALA A 166 6.29 12.00 16.26
CA ALA A 166 5.95 10.94 17.20
C ALA A 166 5.92 9.55 16.53
N PHE A 167 5.42 9.46 15.28
CA PHE A 167 5.43 8.20 14.54
C PHE A 167 6.84 7.83 14.03
N ALA A 168 7.65 8.82 13.64
CA ALA A 168 9.07 8.59 13.30
C ALA A 168 9.84 7.98 14.47
N ALA A 169 9.67 8.53 15.68
CA ALA A 169 10.29 7.99 16.90
C ALA A 169 9.82 6.55 17.19
N ALA A 170 8.55 6.23 16.95
CA ALA A 170 8.04 4.86 17.10
C ALA A 170 8.66 3.90 16.06
N CYS A 171 8.84 4.33 14.81
CA CYS A 171 9.52 3.55 13.78
C CYS A 171 11.00 3.33 14.10
N GLU A 172 11.69 4.37 14.60
CA GLU A 172 13.09 4.28 15.02
C GLU A 172 13.27 3.28 16.16
N ALA A 173 12.44 3.37 17.21
CA ALA A 173 12.45 2.42 18.33
C ALA A 173 12.18 0.97 17.87
N ALA A 174 11.38 0.79 16.83
CA ALA A 174 11.07 -0.52 16.25
C ALA A 174 12.10 -1.02 15.20
N GLY A 175 13.15 -0.24 14.92
CA GLY A 175 14.12 -0.57 13.87
C GLY A 175 13.51 -0.64 12.46
N ILE A 176 12.40 0.07 12.23
CA ILE A 176 11.74 0.14 10.94
C ILE A 176 12.39 1.24 10.11
N ALA A 177 12.93 0.88 8.94
CA ALA A 177 13.40 1.88 7.98
C ALA A 177 12.23 2.79 7.59
N HIS A 178 12.41 4.11 7.78
CA HIS A 178 11.35 5.08 7.52
C HIS A 178 11.88 6.40 6.97
N VAL A 179 10.98 7.17 6.37
CA VAL A 179 11.23 8.54 5.93
C VAL A 179 10.06 9.40 6.39
N ALA A 180 10.32 10.39 7.24
CA ALA A 180 9.41 11.50 7.49
C ALA A 180 9.61 12.53 6.37
N SER A 181 8.70 12.54 5.40
CA SER A 181 8.84 13.32 4.18
C SER A 181 8.25 14.73 4.33
N GLY A 182 9.00 15.72 3.87
CA GLY A 182 8.49 17.08 3.70
C GLY A 182 7.68 17.28 2.41
N ASP A 183 7.68 16.28 1.52
CA ASP A 183 6.88 16.27 0.29
C ASP A 183 6.35 14.85 0.03
N ILE A 184 5.39 14.45 0.82
CA ILE A 184 4.81 13.11 0.71
C ILE A 184 4.04 12.93 -0.61
N ALA A 185 3.51 13.99 -1.19
CA ALA A 185 2.80 13.93 -2.46
C ALA A 185 3.75 13.48 -3.59
N GLN A 186 4.94 14.09 -3.68
CA GLN A 186 5.95 13.70 -4.65
C GLN A 186 6.42 12.24 -4.45
N GLU A 187 6.65 11.82 -3.20
CA GLU A 187 7.03 10.43 -2.89
C GLU A 187 5.95 9.43 -3.31
N GLN A 188 4.69 9.77 -3.10
CA GLN A 188 3.55 8.97 -3.51
C GLN A 188 3.45 8.85 -5.02
N TRP A 189 3.63 9.94 -5.76
CA TRP A 189 3.59 9.92 -7.21
C TRP A 189 4.77 9.18 -7.83
N ILE A 190 5.98 9.32 -7.28
CA ILE A 190 7.14 8.51 -7.68
C ILE A 190 6.84 7.01 -7.56
N LYS A 191 6.29 6.60 -6.41
CA LYS A 191 5.90 5.21 -6.23
C LYS A 191 4.75 4.80 -7.15
N TYR A 192 3.74 5.65 -7.31
CA TYR A 192 2.52 5.29 -8.03
C TYR A 192 2.74 5.12 -9.53
N THR A 193 3.53 5.99 -10.17
CA THR A 193 3.90 5.84 -11.59
C THR A 193 4.65 4.53 -11.83
N PHE A 194 5.66 4.24 -11.01
CA PHE A 194 6.37 2.96 -11.07
C PHE A 194 5.45 1.76 -10.88
N LEU A 195 4.63 1.79 -9.82
CA LEU A 195 3.74 0.69 -9.46
C LEU A 195 2.67 0.42 -10.51
N ALA A 196 2.04 1.48 -11.05
CA ALA A 196 1.02 1.36 -12.07
C ALA A 196 1.58 0.76 -13.37
N THR A 197 2.78 1.21 -13.79
CA THR A 197 3.49 0.63 -14.93
C THR A 197 3.84 -0.83 -14.70
N LEU A 198 4.43 -1.16 -13.56
CA LEU A 198 4.77 -2.55 -13.22
C LEU A 198 3.53 -3.45 -13.21
N ALA A 199 2.43 -2.98 -12.59
CA ALA A 199 1.19 -3.74 -12.50
C ALA A 199 0.53 -3.91 -13.87
N ALA A 200 0.41 -2.83 -14.65
CA ALA A 200 -0.18 -2.88 -15.98
C ALA A 200 0.63 -3.79 -16.93
N GLY A 201 1.96 -3.62 -16.99
CA GLY A 201 2.82 -4.38 -17.88
C GLY A 201 2.87 -5.86 -17.52
N THR A 202 3.16 -6.19 -16.26
CA THR A 202 3.29 -7.59 -15.84
C THR A 202 1.96 -8.34 -15.86
N CYS A 203 0.83 -7.69 -15.52
CA CYS A 203 -0.48 -8.33 -15.61
C CYS A 203 -0.93 -8.54 -17.05
N LEU A 204 -0.73 -7.55 -17.94
CA LEU A 204 -1.11 -7.67 -19.36
C LEU A 204 -0.32 -8.80 -20.03
N MET A 205 1.00 -8.85 -19.82
CA MET A 205 1.88 -9.86 -20.39
C MET A 205 1.89 -11.19 -19.62
N ARG A 206 1.27 -11.27 -18.43
CA ARG A 206 1.26 -12.46 -17.57
C ARG A 206 2.68 -12.95 -17.28
N SER A 207 3.64 -12.03 -17.09
CA SER A 207 5.06 -12.37 -17.02
C SER A 207 5.83 -11.40 -16.12
N ASP A 208 7.04 -11.79 -15.73
CA ASP A 208 7.99 -10.90 -15.04
C ASP A 208 8.67 -9.92 -16.02
N ILE A 209 9.33 -8.92 -15.46
CA ILE A 209 10.01 -7.87 -16.24
C ILE A 209 11.07 -8.47 -17.17
N GLY A 210 11.91 -9.41 -16.68
CA GLY A 210 12.96 -9.99 -17.49
C GLY A 210 12.46 -10.73 -18.72
N SER A 211 11.37 -11.48 -18.56
CA SER A 211 10.71 -12.20 -19.66
C SER A 211 10.07 -11.24 -20.67
N ILE A 212 9.44 -10.13 -20.19
CA ILE A 212 8.87 -9.11 -21.08
C ILE A 212 9.97 -8.46 -21.91
N VAL A 213 11.03 -8.01 -21.27
CA VAL A 213 12.16 -7.29 -21.90
C VAL A 213 12.94 -8.17 -22.88
N ALA A 214 12.93 -9.49 -22.68
CA ALA A 214 13.55 -10.44 -23.60
C ALA A 214 12.77 -10.62 -24.93
N CYS A 215 11.52 -10.15 -24.99
CA CYS A 215 10.73 -10.20 -26.22
C CYS A 215 11.11 -9.03 -27.15
N ASP A 216 10.94 -9.24 -28.46
CA ASP A 216 11.06 -8.15 -29.43
C ASP A 216 10.08 -7.01 -29.10
N GLY A 217 10.58 -5.80 -28.96
CA GLY A 217 9.81 -4.62 -28.54
C GLY A 217 9.45 -4.54 -27.05
N GLY A 218 9.83 -5.51 -26.21
CA GLY A 218 9.44 -5.56 -24.80
C GLY A 218 10.00 -4.40 -23.95
N ASP A 219 11.26 -4.00 -24.21
CA ASP A 219 11.84 -2.78 -23.57
C ASP A 219 11.05 -1.53 -23.99
N ALA A 220 10.81 -1.36 -25.28
CA ALA A 220 10.05 -0.22 -25.81
C ALA A 220 8.62 -0.16 -25.26
N PHE A 221 7.97 -1.32 -25.11
CA PHE A 221 6.65 -1.43 -24.48
C PHE A 221 6.65 -0.93 -23.05
N MET A 222 7.59 -1.37 -22.21
CA MET A 222 7.66 -0.95 -20.81
C MET A 222 7.94 0.54 -20.67
N ARG A 223 8.82 1.10 -21.51
CA ARG A 223 9.09 2.55 -21.55
C ARG A 223 7.86 3.34 -21.94
N ALA A 224 7.20 2.98 -23.05
CA ALA A 224 5.99 3.66 -23.50
C ALA A 224 4.87 3.61 -22.45
N LEU A 225 4.69 2.48 -21.78
CA LEU A 225 3.72 2.35 -20.69
C LEU A 225 4.07 3.27 -19.50
N TYR A 226 5.36 3.42 -19.19
CA TYR A 226 5.81 4.35 -18.14
C TYR A 226 5.58 5.80 -18.55
N ASP A 227 5.82 6.16 -19.82
CA ASP A 227 5.56 7.51 -20.35
C ASP A 227 4.08 7.90 -20.23
N GLU A 228 3.14 6.96 -20.45
CA GLU A 228 1.71 7.20 -20.20
C GLU A 228 1.44 7.55 -18.71
N CYS A 229 2.12 6.89 -17.76
CA CYS A 229 2.00 7.18 -16.34
C CYS A 229 2.68 8.51 -15.97
N LEU A 230 3.83 8.84 -16.57
CA LEU A 230 4.53 10.12 -16.35
C LEU A 230 3.69 11.32 -16.81
N ALA A 231 2.98 11.18 -17.93
CA ALA A 231 2.09 12.21 -18.44
C ALA A 231 0.94 12.51 -17.45
N ALA A 232 0.35 11.46 -16.85
CA ALA A 232 -0.68 11.61 -15.83
C ALA A 232 -0.13 12.34 -14.57
N ALA A 233 1.05 11.97 -14.10
CA ALA A 233 1.69 12.62 -12.96
C ALA A 233 2.01 14.10 -13.21
N ALA A 234 2.52 14.43 -14.39
CA ALA A 234 2.82 15.80 -14.77
C ALA A 234 1.56 16.68 -14.83
N HIS A 235 0.44 16.15 -15.34
CA HIS A 235 -0.85 16.84 -15.35
C HIS A 235 -1.37 17.15 -13.96
N GLU A 236 -1.18 16.25 -13.02
CA GLU A 236 -1.55 16.42 -11.61
C GLU A 236 -0.61 17.36 -10.83
N GLY A 237 0.31 18.04 -11.54
CA GLY A 237 1.28 18.95 -10.94
C GLY A 237 2.40 18.26 -10.16
N GLN A 238 2.61 16.96 -10.41
CA GLN A 238 3.61 16.12 -9.74
C GLN A 238 4.58 15.49 -10.74
N PRO A 239 5.33 16.29 -11.53
CA PRO A 239 6.28 15.76 -12.48
C PRO A 239 7.36 14.93 -11.76
N ILE A 240 7.60 13.73 -12.24
CA ILE A 240 8.56 12.83 -11.62
C ILE A 240 9.98 13.33 -11.89
N PRO A 241 10.83 13.50 -10.84
CA PRO A 241 12.20 13.95 -11.02
C PRO A 241 13.03 13.00 -11.89
N PRO A 242 13.93 13.51 -12.76
CA PRO A 242 14.72 12.68 -13.71
C PRO A 242 15.43 11.50 -13.03
N LYS A 243 16.06 11.73 -11.89
CA LYS A 243 16.73 10.66 -11.12
C LYS A 243 15.77 9.54 -10.71
N ALA A 244 14.53 9.87 -10.33
CA ALA A 244 13.54 8.87 -9.96
C ALA A 244 13.03 8.12 -11.19
N GLN A 245 12.91 8.80 -12.35
CA GLN A 245 12.60 8.16 -13.63
C GLN A 245 13.68 7.16 -14.03
N ASP A 246 14.96 7.52 -13.93
CA ASP A 246 16.08 6.63 -14.26
C ASP A 246 16.08 5.37 -13.39
N ILE A 247 15.83 5.52 -12.08
CA ILE A 247 15.72 4.38 -11.16
C ILE A 247 14.54 3.48 -11.54
N ALA A 248 13.38 4.06 -11.83
CA ALA A 248 12.20 3.32 -12.22
C ALA A 248 12.42 2.58 -13.55
N LEU A 249 12.94 3.26 -14.58
CA LEU A 249 13.22 2.67 -15.88
C LEU A 249 14.24 1.54 -15.78
N THR A 250 15.30 1.72 -14.98
CA THR A 250 16.27 0.64 -14.75
C THR A 250 15.60 -0.61 -14.22
N ALA A 251 14.68 -0.49 -13.24
CA ALA A 251 13.97 -1.65 -12.69
C ALA A 251 12.94 -2.23 -13.67
N LEU A 252 12.24 -1.38 -14.43
CA LEU A 252 11.17 -1.76 -15.36
C LEU A 252 11.70 -2.37 -16.67
N THR A 253 12.99 -2.20 -16.96
CA THR A 253 13.60 -2.68 -18.22
C THR A 253 14.83 -3.56 -17.99
N GLN A 254 15.04 -4.06 -16.75
CA GLN A 254 16.20 -4.87 -16.39
C GLN A 254 16.13 -6.27 -17.01
N PRO A 255 17.07 -6.66 -17.88
CA PRO A 255 17.13 -8.02 -18.42
C PRO A 255 17.26 -9.06 -17.30
N GLY A 256 16.56 -10.18 -17.44
CA GLY A 256 16.60 -11.30 -16.49
C GLY A 256 15.99 -11.00 -15.11
N SER A 257 15.31 -9.87 -14.94
CA SER A 257 14.65 -9.50 -13.68
C SER A 257 13.43 -10.38 -13.43
N THR A 258 13.32 -10.96 -12.24
CA THR A 258 12.16 -11.74 -11.79
C THR A 258 11.08 -10.90 -11.11
N ILE A 259 11.18 -9.56 -11.20
CA ILE A 259 10.22 -8.66 -10.57
C ILE A 259 8.85 -8.81 -11.22
N LYS A 260 7.84 -9.03 -10.37
CA LYS A 260 6.41 -9.07 -10.69
C LYS A 260 5.64 -8.14 -9.76
N ALA A 261 4.60 -7.49 -10.27
CA ALA A 261 3.65 -6.79 -9.40
C ALA A 261 2.97 -7.77 -8.43
N SER A 262 2.63 -7.28 -7.23
CA SER A 262 1.78 -8.05 -6.30
C SER A 262 0.42 -8.39 -6.94
N MET A 263 -0.11 -7.50 -7.78
CA MET A 263 -1.35 -7.71 -8.53
C MET A 263 -1.24 -8.90 -9.49
N LEU A 264 -0.08 -9.13 -10.13
CA LEU A 264 0.11 -10.32 -10.97
C LEU A 264 0.09 -11.60 -10.12
N ARG A 265 0.70 -11.59 -8.93
CA ARG A 265 0.63 -12.74 -8.00
C ARG A 265 -0.80 -13.04 -7.57
N ASP A 266 -1.59 -12.01 -7.23
CA ASP A 266 -3.00 -12.15 -6.91
C ASP A 266 -3.79 -12.74 -8.10
N LEU A 267 -3.49 -12.27 -9.32
CA LEU A 267 -4.12 -12.73 -10.56
C LEU A 267 -3.74 -14.19 -10.90
N GLU A 268 -2.47 -14.56 -10.76
CA GLU A 268 -1.97 -15.94 -10.95
C GLU A 268 -2.60 -16.93 -9.94
N ALA A 269 -2.89 -16.43 -8.72
CA ALA A 269 -3.58 -17.19 -7.67
C ALA A 269 -5.11 -17.21 -7.79
N GLY A 270 -5.68 -16.65 -8.87
CA GLY A 270 -7.14 -16.58 -9.06
C GLY A 270 -7.86 -15.63 -8.08
N GLN A 271 -7.13 -14.74 -7.43
CA GLN A 271 -7.67 -13.83 -6.42
C GLN A 271 -8.17 -12.51 -7.05
N ARG A 272 -9.01 -11.79 -6.30
CA ARG A 272 -9.44 -10.43 -6.67
C ARG A 272 -8.24 -9.49 -6.76
N VAL A 273 -8.24 -8.63 -7.80
CA VAL A 273 -7.15 -7.69 -8.06
C VAL A 273 -7.59 -6.23 -7.85
N GLU A 274 -6.63 -5.35 -7.58
CA GLU A 274 -6.86 -3.92 -7.34
C GLU A 274 -6.87 -3.11 -8.67
N ALA A 275 -7.44 -3.71 -9.74
CA ALA A 275 -7.40 -3.19 -11.10
C ALA A 275 -7.91 -1.75 -11.22
N ALA A 276 -9.11 -1.49 -10.72
CA ALA A 276 -9.75 -0.17 -10.81
C ALA A 276 -9.02 0.90 -10.00
N HIS A 277 -8.42 0.51 -8.87
CA HIS A 277 -7.75 1.43 -7.95
C HIS A 277 -6.35 1.83 -8.41
N ILE A 278 -5.67 0.96 -9.15
CA ILE A 278 -4.27 1.19 -9.59
C ILE A 278 -4.24 1.54 -11.07
N VAL A 279 -4.56 0.60 -11.96
CA VAL A 279 -4.45 0.81 -13.41
C VAL A 279 -5.61 1.66 -13.94
N GLY A 280 -6.84 1.43 -13.43
CA GLY A 280 -8.01 2.21 -13.83
C GLY A 280 -7.93 3.68 -13.43
N ASP A 281 -7.47 3.98 -12.20
CA ASP A 281 -7.28 5.34 -11.72
C ASP A 281 -6.15 6.06 -12.50
N MET A 282 -5.05 5.39 -12.79
CA MET A 282 -3.97 5.96 -13.62
C MET A 282 -4.44 6.27 -15.03
N LEU A 283 -5.21 5.36 -15.65
CA LEU A 283 -5.82 5.57 -16.97
C LEU A 283 -6.79 6.76 -16.97
N GLU A 284 -7.63 6.88 -15.92
CA GLU A 284 -8.56 8.01 -15.79
C GLU A 284 -7.82 9.34 -15.74
N ARG A 285 -6.75 9.42 -14.96
CA ARG A 285 -5.89 10.61 -14.84
C ARG A 285 -5.19 10.94 -16.15
N ALA A 286 -4.67 9.95 -16.88
CA ALA A 286 -4.08 10.16 -18.20
C ALA A 286 -5.10 10.73 -19.21
N ARG A 287 -6.34 10.25 -19.17
CA ARG A 287 -7.43 10.78 -20.00
C ARG A 287 -7.81 12.22 -19.65
N LEU A 288 -7.89 12.54 -18.36
CA LEU A 288 -8.15 13.91 -17.90
C LEU A 288 -7.03 14.87 -18.33
N ALA A 289 -5.82 14.37 -18.41
CA ALA A 289 -4.67 15.09 -18.96
C ALA A 289 -4.73 15.30 -20.50
N GLY A 290 -5.71 14.72 -21.18
CA GLY A 290 -5.80 14.76 -22.65
C GLY A 290 -4.78 13.84 -23.35
N HIS A 291 -4.13 12.94 -22.62
CA HIS A 291 -3.19 11.99 -23.20
C HIS A 291 -3.87 10.71 -23.66
N ALA A 292 -3.55 10.30 -24.89
CA ALA A 292 -3.85 8.95 -25.32
C ALA A 292 -3.01 7.96 -24.49
N ALA A 293 -3.67 7.02 -23.83
CA ALA A 293 -3.02 6.01 -23.00
C ALA A 293 -3.46 4.60 -23.43
N PRO A 294 -3.11 4.17 -24.66
CA PRO A 294 -3.59 2.91 -25.24
C PRO A 294 -3.06 1.69 -24.51
N LEU A 295 -1.86 1.74 -23.94
CA LEU A 295 -1.27 0.61 -23.22
C LEU A 295 -1.92 0.43 -21.84
N LEU A 296 -2.14 1.50 -21.10
CA LEU A 296 -2.94 1.48 -19.85
C LEU A 296 -4.37 1.02 -20.14
N GLN A 297 -4.98 1.48 -21.25
CA GLN A 297 -6.32 1.06 -21.66
C GLN A 297 -6.38 -0.45 -21.93
N ALA A 298 -5.42 -1.00 -22.66
CA ALA A 298 -5.35 -2.43 -22.98
C ALA A 298 -5.15 -3.26 -21.68
N ALA A 299 -4.23 -2.83 -20.80
CA ALA A 299 -3.98 -3.50 -19.53
C ALA A 299 -5.22 -3.47 -18.61
N TYR A 300 -5.91 -2.33 -18.54
CA TYR A 300 -7.12 -2.22 -17.72
C TYR A 300 -8.27 -3.09 -18.29
N CYS A 301 -8.45 -3.11 -19.60
CA CYS A 301 -9.43 -3.99 -20.26
C CYS A 301 -9.17 -5.47 -19.95
N HIS A 302 -7.90 -5.91 -20.03
CA HIS A 302 -7.50 -7.27 -19.64
C HIS A 302 -7.85 -7.61 -18.19
N LEU A 303 -7.55 -6.69 -17.26
CA LEU A 303 -7.85 -6.86 -15.83
C LEU A 303 -9.36 -6.91 -15.55
N GLN A 304 -10.17 -6.09 -16.25
CA GLN A 304 -11.63 -6.14 -16.15
C GLN A 304 -12.20 -7.46 -16.66
N ALA A 305 -11.68 -7.97 -17.80
CA ALA A 305 -12.07 -9.27 -18.35
C ALA A 305 -11.75 -10.41 -17.35
N TYR A 306 -10.57 -10.36 -16.73
CA TYR A 306 -10.19 -11.30 -15.67
C TYR A 306 -11.18 -11.27 -14.49
N GLU A 307 -11.51 -10.07 -13.95
CA GLU A 307 -12.46 -9.94 -12.84
C GLU A 307 -13.86 -10.45 -13.21
N THR A 308 -14.31 -10.23 -14.44
CA THR A 308 -15.59 -10.75 -14.94
C THR A 308 -15.59 -12.28 -14.97
N GLN A 309 -14.54 -12.90 -15.52
CA GLN A 309 -14.40 -14.36 -15.58
C GLN A 309 -14.28 -14.99 -14.20
N ARG A 310 -13.60 -14.31 -13.27
CA ARG A 310 -13.46 -14.79 -11.88
C ARG A 310 -14.77 -14.76 -11.09
N ALA A 311 -15.68 -13.83 -11.41
CA ALA A 311 -16.96 -13.66 -10.72
C ALA A 311 -18.06 -14.60 -11.21
N GLY A 312 -17.93 -15.17 -12.42
CA GLY A 312 -18.84 -16.18 -13.00
C GLY A 312 -18.39 -17.58 -12.69
#